data_787d0cf3550ec88fe6ad9f161ce6b0fb
#
_entry.id   787d0cf3550ec88fe6ad9f161ce6b0fb
#
_cell.length_a   1.000
_cell.length_b   1.000
_cell.length_c   1.000
_cell.angle_alpha   90.00
_cell.angle_beta   90.00
_cell.angle_gamma   90.00
#
_symmetry.space_group_name_H-M   'P 1'
#
loop_
_entity.id
_entity.type
_entity.pdbx_description
1 polymer ?
#
loop_
_entity_poly.entity_id
_entity_poly.type
_entity_poly.pdbx_seq_one_letter_code
_entity_poly.pdbx_strand_id
1 'polypeptide(L)'
;KDTAEVAQRIQEHQLKSIAAIASSLAAEIFQLDILSESIQTIKHNETRFVIVKRENKEIPENEINKASLKFELSSKRGSLATILNVMSDCKLNLTKIQSLPKIDTPWFYAFFVDVTFEKYDDFKKAKSIIEIMAQDFKVLGEYKNAKL
;
A
#
# COMPACT_ATOMS: atom_id res chain seq x y z
N LYS A 1 6.74 -20.98 1.07
CA LYS A 1 6.92 -21.36 -0.34
C LYS A 1 5.93 -20.59 -1.16
N ASP A 2 6.36 -20.09 -2.31
CA ASP A 2 5.54 -19.37 -3.27
C ASP A 2 4.55 -20.34 -3.93
N THR A 3 3.35 -19.88 -4.28
CA THR A 3 2.32 -20.68 -4.94
C THR A 3 2.77 -21.18 -6.32
N ALA A 4 3.52 -20.36 -7.07
CA ALA A 4 4.08 -20.76 -8.36
C ALA A 4 5.17 -21.85 -8.21
N GLU A 5 6.02 -21.77 -7.17
CA GLU A 5 7.04 -22.80 -6.87
C GLU A 5 6.42 -24.17 -6.61
N VAL A 6 5.24 -24.20 -5.96
CA VAL A 6 4.53 -25.46 -5.73
C VAL A 6 4.01 -26.06 -7.04
N ALA A 7 3.46 -25.22 -7.93
CA ALA A 7 3.01 -25.67 -9.26
C ALA A 7 4.18 -26.21 -10.10
N GLN A 8 5.31 -25.50 -10.12
CA GLN A 8 6.53 -25.94 -10.76
C GLN A 8 6.99 -27.32 -10.26
N ARG A 9 7.03 -27.51 -8.94
CA ARG A 9 7.43 -28.77 -8.32
C ARG A 9 6.52 -29.94 -8.69
N ILE A 10 5.21 -29.72 -8.81
CA ILE A 10 4.25 -30.74 -9.25
C ILE A 10 4.61 -31.21 -10.67
N GLN A 11 4.90 -30.28 -11.56
CA GLN A 11 5.28 -30.60 -12.94
C GLN A 11 6.64 -31.30 -13.01
N GLU A 12 7.68 -30.77 -12.37
CA GLU A 12 9.04 -31.33 -12.41
C GLU A 12 9.13 -32.77 -11.86
N HIS A 13 8.39 -33.04 -10.78
CA HIS A 13 8.40 -34.35 -10.14
C HIS A 13 7.22 -35.27 -10.54
N GLN A 14 6.39 -34.84 -11.50
CA GLN A 14 5.23 -35.59 -11.99
C GLN A 14 4.32 -36.07 -10.85
N LEU A 15 4.02 -35.22 -9.87
CA LEU A 15 3.26 -35.58 -8.69
C LEU A 15 1.76 -35.66 -9.02
N LYS A 16 1.19 -36.89 -8.98
CA LYS A 16 -0.21 -37.14 -9.35
C LYS A 16 -1.22 -37.10 -8.20
N SER A 17 -0.75 -37.06 -6.96
CA SER A 17 -1.60 -37.09 -5.76
C SER A 17 -1.65 -35.73 -5.01
N ILE A 18 -1.10 -34.67 -5.59
CA ILE A 18 -0.99 -33.35 -4.98
C ILE A 18 -1.59 -32.33 -5.94
N ALA A 19 -2.34 -31.38 -5.38
CA ALA A 19 -2.81 -30.19 -6.08
C ALA A 19 -2.23 -28.93 -5.45
N ALA A 20 -2.03 -27.88 -6.24
CA ALA A 20 -1.60 -26.57 -5.81
C ALA A 20 -2.72 -25.55 -5.95
N ILE A 21 -2.76 -24.57 -5.04
CA ILE A 21 -3.52 -23.33 -5.22
C ILE A 21 -2.56 -22.31 -5.84
N ALA A 22 -2.83 -21.93 -7.09
CA ALA A 22 -1.98 -21.02 -7.84
C ALA A 22 -2.81 -20.17 -8.82
N SER A 23 -2.17 -19.27 -9.57
CA SER A 23 -2.82 -18.54 -10.65
C SER A 23 -3.06 -19.44 -11.88
N SER A 24 -4.05 -19.10 -12.70
CA SER A 24 -4.26 -19.76 -14.00
C SER A 24 -3.03 -19.66 -14.89
N LEU A 25 -2.29 -18.55 -14.84
CA LEU A 25 -1.03 -18.37 -15.56
C LEU A 25 0.03 -19.41 -15.13
N ALA A 26 0.10 -19.76 -13.85
CA ALA A 26 1.04 -20.80 -13.39
C ALA A 26 0.66 -22.18 -13.95
N ALA A 27 -0.65 -22.49 -14.07
CA ALA A 27 -1.10 -23.72 -14.70
C ALA A 27 -0.72 -23.76 -16.20
N GLU A 28 -0.88 -22.66 -16.92
CA GLU A 28 -0.48 -22.52 -18.31
C GLU A 28 1.03 -22.70 -18.50
N ILE A 29 1.86 -21.99 -17.72
CA ILE A 29 3.33 -22.05 -17.80
C ILE A 29 3.85 -23.47 -17.53
N PHE A 30 3.30 -24.15 -16.52
CA PHE A 30 3.76 -25.46 -16.08
C PHE A 30 2.95 -26.62 -16.69
N GLN A 31 2.06 -26.33 -17.64
CA GLN A 31 1.23 -27.33 -18.36
C GLN A 31 0.47 -28.27 -17.40
N LEU A 32 -0.17 -27.67 -16.38
CA LEU A 32 -0.97 -28.35 -15.39
C LEU A 32 -2.46 -28.16 -15.68
N ASP A 33 -3.25 -29.17 -15.39
CA ASP A 33 -4.72 -29.12 -15.49
C ASP A 33 -5.29 -28.27 -14.34
N ILE A 34 -6.27 -27.41 -14.67
CA ILE A 34 -7.01 -26.63 -13.67
C ILE A 34 -8.19 -27.46 -13.18
N LEU A 35 -8.15 -27.93 -11.95
CA LEU A 35 -9.19 -28.71 -11.32
C LEU A 35 -10.43 -27.90 -10.92
N SER A 36 -10.22 -26.66 -10.51
CA SER A 36 -11.29 -25.72 -10.14
C SER A 36 -10.82 -24.29 -10.28
N GLU A 37 -11.65 -23.45 -10.88
CA GLU A 37 -11.39 -22.01 -11.07
C GLU A 37 -12.03 -21.17 -9.96
N SER A 38 -11.50 -19.95 -9.77
CA SER A 38 -12.07 -18.93 -8.89
C SER A 38 -12.39 -19.41 -7.47
N ILE A 39 -11.51 -20.23 -6.90
CA ILE A 39 -11.67 -20.87 -5.58
C ILE A 39 -11.50 -19.91 -4.40
N GLN A 40 -11.16 -18.64 -4.65
CA GLN A 40 -11.01 -17.62 -3.62
C GLN A 40 -12.34 -17.34 -2.91
N THR A 41 -12.35 -17.34 -1.58
CA THR A 41 -13.54 -17.08 -0.76
C THR A 41 -14.04 -15.66 -0.92
N ILE A 42 -13.13 -14.70 -1.05
CA ILE A 42 -13.44 -13.27 -1.23
C ILE A 42 -13.15 -12.91 -2.68
N LYS A 43 -14.21 -12.64 -3.46
CA LYS A 43 -14.10 -12.34 -4.90
C LYS A 43 -13.32 -11.06 -5.24
N HIS A 44 -13.23 -10.12 -4.31
CA HIS A 44 -12.52 -8.84 -4.46
C HIS A 44 -11.23 -8.80 -3.63
N ASN A 45 -10.47 -9.89 -3.60
CA ASN A 45 -9.17 -9.92 -2.97
C ASN A 45 -8.11 -9.41 -3.95
N GLU A 46 -7.51 -8.26 -3.64
CA GLU A 46 -6.51 -7.62 -4.48
C GLU A 46 -5.20 -7.43 -3.72
N THR A 47 -4.09 -7.75 -4.37
CA THR A 47 -2.76 -7.44 -3.83
C THR A 47 -2.24 -6.16 -4.47
N ARG A 48 -1.84 -5.21 -3.63
CA ARG A 48 -1.26 -3.95 -4.09
C ARG A 48 0.26 -4.09 -4.21
N PHE A 49 0.76 -3.80 -5.40
CA PHE A 49 2.19 -3.69 -5.65
C PHE A 49 2.57 -2.20 -5.70
N VAL A 50 3.75 -1.87 -5.17
CA VAL A 50 4.31 -0.52 -5.18
C VAL A 50 5.54 -0.52 -6.08
N ILE A 51 5.58 0.40 -7.05
CA ILE A 51 6.75 0.61 -7.90
C ILE A 51 7.65 1.62 -7.20
N VAL A 52 8.86 1.21 -6.86
CA VAL A 52 9.87 2.06 -6.22
C VAL A 52 10.95 2.43 -7.23
N LYS A 53 11.31 3.71 -7.30
CA LYS A 53 12.38 4.23 -8.16
C LYS A 53 13.38 5.04 -7.33
N ARG A 54 14.63 5.07 -7.77
CA ARG A 54 15.67 5.93 -7.15
C ARG A 54 15.51 7.39 -7.55
N GLU A 55 15.07 7.64 -8.77
CA GLU A 55 14.89 8.97 -9.34
C GLU A 55 13.42 9.38 -9.26
N ASN A 56 13.17 10.63 -8.86
CA ASN A 56 11.84 11.21 -8.94
C ASN A 56 11.46 11.39 -10.41
N LYS A 57 10.31 10.83 -10.78
CA LYS A 57 9.67 11.16 -12.04
C LYS A 57 8.69 12.29 -11.76
N GLU A 58 8.91 13.44 -12.36
CA GLU A 58 7.93 14.53 -12.31
C GLU A 58 6.63 14.09 -12.99
N ILE A 59 5.56 14.18 -12.24
CA ILE A 59 4.20 13.93 -12.70
C ILE A 59 3.49 15.29 -12.66
N PRO A 60 2.77 15.69 -13.69
CA PRO A 60 1.98 16.91 -13.67
C PRO A 60 1.01 16.95 -12.48
N GLU A 61 0.95 18.07 -11.75
CA GLU A 61 0.13 18.20 -10.53
C GLU A 61 -1.35 17.82 -10.75
N ASN A 62 -1.89 18.08 -11.94
CA ASN A 62 -3.27 17.76 -12.31
C ASN A 62 -3.54 16.25 -12.50
N GLU A 63 -2.50 15.43 -12.56
CA GLU A 63 -2.62 13.97 -12.63
C GLU A 63 -2.43 13.30 -11.27
N ILE A 64 -1.91 14.03 -10.26
CA ILE A 64 -1.66 13.50 -8.94
C ILE A 64 -2.94 13.53 -8.13
N ASN A 65 -3.40 12.37 -7.67
CA ASN A 65 -4.59 12.22 -6.83
C ASN A 65 -4.40 11.27 -5.66
N LYS A 66 -3.14 10.84 -5.43
CA LYS A 66 -2.76 9.97 -4.32
C LYS A 66 -1.36 10.29 -3.83
N ALA A 67 -1.16 10.22 -2.51
CA ALA A 67 0.15 10.36 -1.90
C ALA A 67 0.36 9.31 -0.81
N SER A 68 1.62 8.89 -0.65
CA SER A 68 2.09 8.07 0.47
C SER A 68 3.00 8.90 1.35
N LEU A 69 2.70 8.93 2.64
CA LEU A 69 3.36 9.78 3.63
C LEU A 69 3.96 8.94 4.74
N LYS A 70 5.06 9.42 5.31
CA LYS A 70 5.59 8.98 6.61
C LYS A 70 5.66 10.18 7.54
N PHE A 71 5.25 10.02 8.77
CA PHE A 71 5.45 11.00 9.84
C PHE A 71 5.55 10.32 11.20
N GLU A 72 6.13 11.01 12.16
CA GLU A 72 6.30 10.51 13.52
C GLU A 72 5.51 11.35 14.50
N LEU A 73 4.85 10.68 15.44
CA LEU A 73 4.09 11.32 16.52
C LEU A 73 4.48 10.71 17.87
N SER A 74 4.45 11.55 18.89
CA SER A 74 4.52 11.07 20.28
C SER A 74 3.24 10.31 20.63
N SER A 75 3.34 9.38 21.58
CA SER A 75 2.19 8.59 22.09
C SER A 75 1.22 9.39 22.96
N LYS A 76 1.26 10.73 22.91
CA LYS A 76 0.30 11.58 23.64
C LYS A 76 -1.12 11.33 23.12
N ARG A 77 -2.06 11.34 24.07
CA ARG A 77 -3.49 11.21 23.76
C ARG A 77 -3.92 12.27 22.75
N GLY A 78 -4.57 11.84 21.68
CA GLY A 78 -5.10 12.72 20.63
C GLY A 78 -4.12 13.11 19.53
N SER A 79 -2.79 12.83 19.63
CA SER A 79 -1.82 13.24 18.60
C SER A 79 -2.20 12.75 17.20
N LEU A 80 -2.54 11.48 17.06
CA LEU A 80 -2.97 10.91 15.78
C LEU A 80 -4.33 11.47 15.35
N ALA A 81 -5.28 11.60 16.27
CA ALA A 81 -6.62 12.12 15.96
C ALA A 81 -6.55 13.53 15.37
N THR A 82 -5.67 14.39 15.89
CA THR A 82 -5.48 15.74 15.36
C THR A 82 -4.98 15.73 13.92
N ILE A 83 -4.02 14.86 13.58
CA ILE A 83 -3.55 14.71 12.20
C ILE A 83 -4.65 14.17 11.27
N LEU A 84 -5.43 13.21 11.73
CA LEU A 84 -6.54 12.67 10.94
C LEU A 84 -7.63 13.72 10.70
N ASN A 85 -7.92 14.59 11.67
CA ASN A 85 -8.84 15.70 11.51
C ASN A 85 -8.32 16.70 10.46
N VAL A 86 -7.03 17.07 10.49
CA VAL A 86 -6.43 17.92 9.46
C VAL A 86 -6.58 17.32 8.07
N MET A 87 -6.34 16.02 7.93
CA MET A 87 -6.54 15.32 6.64
C MET A 87 -8.00 15.44 6.18
N SER A 88 -8.94 15.17 7.08
CA SER A 88 -10.39 15.27 6.80
C SER A 88 -10.81 16.69 6.40
N ASP A 89 -10.41 17.69 7.17
CA ASP A 89 -10.75 19.09 6.94
C ASP A 89 -10.18 19.62 5.60
N CYS A 90 -9.03 19.10 5.21
CA CYS A 90 -8.42 19.34 3.90
C CYS A 90 -8.96 18.41 2.80
N LYS A 91 -10.05 17.67 3.02
CA LYS A 91 -10.71 16.78 2.05
C LYS A 91 -9.83 15.64 1.52
N LEU A 92 -8.89 15.17 2.35
CA LEU A 92 -8.12 13.98 2.04
C LEU A 92 -8.85 12.75 2.58
N ASN A 93 -8.93 11.70 1.74
CA ASN A 93 -9.44 10.41 2.15
C ASN A 93 -8.29 9.46 2.50
N LEU A 94 -8.28 8.96 3.74
CA LEU A 94 -7.29 7.99 4.21
C LEU A 94 -7.62 6.60 3.67
N THR A 95 -6.73 6.01 2.89
CA THR A 95 -6.91 4.68 2.28
C THR A 95 -6.05 3.58 2.89
N LYS A 96 -5.01 3.97 3.65
CA LYS A 96 -4.16 3.06 4.42
C LYS A 96 -3.57 3.81 5.61
N ILE A 97 -3.47 3.12 6.73
CA ILE A 97 -2.67 3.54 7.88
C ILE A 97 -1.94 2.34 8.48
N GLN A 98 -0.68 2.51 8.77
CA GLN A 98 0.15 1.54 9.47
C GLN A 98 1.05 2.27 10.46
N SER A 99 1.11 1.80 11.70
CA SER A 99 2.02 2.32 12.72
C SER A 99 3.13 1.33 13.04
N LEU A 100 4.33 1.84 13.25
CA LEU A 100 5.47 1.07 13.73
C LEU A 100 6.06 1.77 14.96
N PRO A 101 6.30 1.05 16.07
CA PRO A 101 7.00 1.63 17.21
C PRO A 101 8.44 1.95 16.82
N LYS A 102 8.97 3.07 17.33
CA LYS A 102 10.39 3.41 17.16
C LYS A 102 11.22 2.71 18.23
N ILE A 103 12.23 1.96 17.81
CA ILE A 103 13.10 1.22 18.71
C ILE A 103 13.99 2.20 19.50
N ASP A 104 14.51 3.23 18.83
CA ASP A 104 15.49 4.16 19.41
C ASP A 104 14.86 5.32 20.20
N THR A 105 13.55 5.50 20.11
CA THR A 105 12.84 6.61 20.78
C THR A 105 11.57 6.08 21.41
N PRO A 106 11.61 5.66 22.67
CA PRO A 106 10.42 5.20 23.39
C PRO A 106 9.28 6.22 23.32
N TRP A 107 8.05 5.74 23.21
CA TRP A 107 6.83 6.56 23.17
C TRP A 107 6.64 7.36 21.88
N PHE A 108 7.39 7.05 20.82
CA PHE A 108 7.16 7.57 19.47
C PHE A 108 6.78 6.45 18.52
N TYR A 109 5.89 6.78 17.58
CA TYR A 109 5.43 5.89 16.53
C TYR A 109 5.64 6.54 15.17
N ALA A 110 6.18 5.79 14.23
CA ALA A 110 6.19 6.15 12.82
C ALA A 110 4.89 5.68 12.18
N PHE A 111 4.18 6.59 11.53
CA PHE A 111 2.96 6.32 10.79
C PHE A 111 3.25 6.35 9.29
N PHE A 112 2.80 5.33 8.59
CA PHE A 112 2.81 5.25 7.15
C PHE A 112 1.37 5.31 6.67
N VAL A 113 1.03 6.33 5.90
CA VAL A 113 -0.34 6.57 5.45
C VAL A 113 -0.40 6.78 3.95
N ASP A 114 -1.48 6.30 3.34
CA ASP A 114 -1.82 6.66 1.98
C ASP A 114 -3.11 7.46 1.99
N VAL A 115 -3.09 8.57 1.28
CA VAL A 115 -4.23 9.47 1.13
C VAL A 115 -4.58 9.66 -0.34
N THR A 116 -5.87 9.79 -0.64
CA THR A 116 -6.38 10.20 -1.94
C THR A 116 -7.07 11.55 -1.82
N PHE A 117 -7.09 12.31 -2.88
CA PHE A 117 -7.69 13.65 -2.97
C PHE A 117 -8.13 13.94 -4.40
N GLU A 118 -9.07 14.86 -4.55
CA GLU A 118 -9.56 15.31 -5.86
C GLU A 118 -8.73 16.47 -6.42
N LYS A 119 -8.29 17.38 -5.52
CA LYS A 119 -7.50 18.55 -5.89
C LYS A 119 -6.15 18.50 -5.23
N TYR A 120 -5.09 18.66 -6.01
CA TYR A 120 -3.73 18.67 -5.48
C TYR A 120 -3.49 19.81 -4.47
N ASP A 121 -4.20 20.94 -4.60
CA ASP A 121 -4.14 22.05 -3.64
C ASP A 121 -4.64 21.67 -2.24
N ASP A 122 -5.62 20.80 -2.13
CA ASP A 122 -6.10 20.28 -0.85
C ASP A 122 -5.01 19.45 -0.16
N PHE A 123 -4.28 18.66 -0.92
CA PHE A 123 -3.12 17.92 -0.43
C PHE A 123 -1.98 18.87 0.00
N LYS A 124 -1.64 19.90 -0.79
CA LYS A 124 -0.61 20.89 -0.42
C LYS A 124 -0.91 21.57 0.92
N LYS A 125 -2.18 21.94 1.15
CA LYS A 125 -2.62 22.53 2.43
C LYS A 125 -2.43 21.56 3.60
N ALA A 126 -2.92 20.33 3.47
CA ALA A 126 -2.76 19.31 4.50
C ALA A 126 -1.28 19.02 4.79
N LYS A 127 -0.45 18.87 3.76
CA LYS A 127 0.99 18.64 3.85
C LYS A 127 1.67 19.73 4.69
N SER A 128 1.41 21.01 4.40
CA SER A 128 2.01 22.14 5.12
C SER A 128 1.64 22.15 6.62
N ILE A 129 0.41 21.78 6.95
CA ILE A 129 -0.04 21.73 8.35
C ILE A 129 0.58 20.53 9.07
N ILE A 130 0.55 19.35 8.45
CA ILE A 130 1.07 18.11 9.04
C ILE A 130 2.58 18.20 9.27
N GLU A 131 3.32 18.83 8.35
CA GLU A 131 4.77 19.06 8.46
C GLU A 131 5.14 19.89 9.71
N ILE A 132 4.29 20.82 10.10
CA ILE A 132 4.49 21.63 11.33
C ILE A 132 4.15 20.82 12.59
N MET A 133 3.14 19.94 12.52
CA MET A 133 2.59 19.23 13.67
C MET A 133 3.30 17.91 13.98
N ALA A 134 3.87 17.26 12.98
CA ALA A 134 4.53 15.98 13.10
C ALA A 134 6.05 16.09 13.07
N GLN A 135 6.72 15.08 13.60
CA GLN A 135 8.17 14.95 13.47
C GLN A 135 8.50 14.03 12.27
N ASP A 136 9.70 14.21 11.70
CA ASP A 136 10.24 13.41 10.58
C ASP A 136 9.20 13.17 9.47
N PHE A 137 8.54 14.26 9.07
CA PHE A 137 7.56 14.21 7.98
C PHE A 137 8.28 13.99 6.64
N LYS A 138 7.80 13.01 5.87
CA LYS A 138 8.31 12.70 4.53
C LYS A 138 7.17 12.34 3.59
N VAL A 139 7.20 12.89 2.40
CA VAL A 139 6.41 12.41 1.27
C VAL A 139 7.19 11.30 0.60
N LEU A 140 6.68 10.08 0.68
CA LEU A 140 7.31 8.88 0.09
C LEU A 140 7.03 8.78 -1.41
N GLY A 141 5.92 9.37 -1.85
CA GLY A 141 5.53 9.42 -3.26
C GLY A 141 4.23 10.16 -3.46
N GLU A 142 4.13 10.82 -4.61
CA GLU A 142 2.95 11.49 -5.14
C GLU A 142 2.69 10.92 -6.52
N TYR A 143 1.49 10.40 -6.78
CA TYR A 143 1.22 9.64 -8.01
C TYR A 143 -0.25 9.57 -8.35
N LYS A 144 -0.53 9.14 -9.58
CA LYS A 144 -1.88 8.82 -10.03
C LYS A 144 -2.32 7.47 -9.45
N ASN A 145 -3.51 7.44 -8.85
CA ASN A 145 -4.10 6.21 -8.36
C ASN A 145 -4.46 5.28 -9.53
N ALA A 146 -3.97 4.04 -9.50
CA ALA A 146 -4.27 3.07 -10.56
C ALA A 146 -5.69 2.48 -10.50
N LYS A 147 -6.45 2.77 -9.44
CA LYS A 147 -7.83 2.27 -9.23
C LYS A 147 -8.93 3.24 -9.68
N LEU A 148 -8.63 4.19 -10.53
CA LEU A 148 -9.63 5.11 -11.12
C LEU A 148 -9.89 4.72 -12.54
#